data_27e9e2ad955ef5d4aa7cffdbf6fff92a
#
_entry.id   27e9e2ad955ef5d4aa7cffdbf6fff92a
#
_cell.length_a   1.000
_cell.length_b   1.000
_cell.length_c   1.000
_cell.angle_alpha   90.00
_cell.angle_beta   90.00
_cell.angle_gamma   90.00
#
_symmetry.space_group_name_H-M   'P 1'
#
loop_
_entity.id
_entity.type
_entity.pdbx_description
1 polymer ?
#
loop_
_entity_poly.entity_id
_entity_poly.type
_entity_poly.pdbx_seq_one_letter_code
_entity_poly.pdbx_strand_id
1 'polypeptide(L)'
;MSSLLIKNARYLGDSVDLLVVDGKVQSLSASINAPADAEIVDAAGKILFPSLIDVHTHLREPGYEWKETVATGLSSAAHGGFGAILCMANTDPVNDDAAVTEQILESARRSWPNGPRVHPIGAATVGLKGEELTRMSELKDAGCVAISNDGRPVGNTEIFRRMLEYAADLDLIVIDHCEDPYLAAKSHMNEGATSGVLGVKGQPDVAETIQASRSILLADYL
;
A
#
# COMPACT_ATOMS: atom_id res chain seq x y z
N MET A 1 -14.52 28.54 -5.93
CA MET A 1 -14.88 27.12 -6.12
C MET A 1 -14.16 26.64 -7.35
N SER A 2 -13.45 25.51 -7.29
CA SER A 2 -12.84 24.92 -8.48
C SER A 2 -13.80 23.92 -9.10
N SER A 3 -14.17 24.12 -10.36
CA SER A 3 -15.06 23.23 -11.09
C SER A 3 -14.30 22.59 -12.25
N LEU A 4 -14.41 21.26 -12.39
CA LEU A 4 -13.87 20.49 -13.50
C LEU A 4 -15.00 19.73 -14.18
N LEU A 5 -15.15 19.92 -15.49
CA LEU A 5 -16.08 19.14 -16.31
C LEU A 5 -15.31 18.25 -17.28
N ILE A 6 -15.40 16.94 -17.07
CA ILE A 6 -14.89 15.94 -18.01
C ILE A 6 -16.02 15.59 -18.97
N LYS A 7 -15.81 15.80 -20.27
CA LYS A 7 -16.79 15.54 -21.32
C LYS A 7 -16.45 14.33 -22.14
N ASN A 8 -17.47 13.73 -22.74
CA ASN A 8 -17.32 12.63 -23.70
C ASN A 8 -16.52 11.43 -23.18
N ALA A 9 -16.63 11.14 -21.88
CA ALA A 9 -16.07 9.93 -21.29
C ALA A 9 -16.98 8.71 -21.55
N ARG A 10 -16.44 7.51 -21.41
CA ARG A 10 -17.20 6.25 -21.43
C ARG A 10 -17.22 5.63 -20.03
N TYR A 11 -18.41 5.43 -19.49
CA TYR A 11 -18.62 4.80 -18.18
C TYR A 11 -19.64 3.67 -18.32
N LEU A 12 -19.27 2.45 -17.96
CA LEU A 12 -20.09 1.23 -18.09
C LEU A 12 -20.71 1.01 -19.47
N GLY A 13 -20.05 1.50 -20.53
CA GLY A 13 -20.49 1.36 -21.93
C GLY A 13 -21.15 2.62 -22.50
N ASP A 14 -21.66 3.50 -21.66
CA ASP A 14 -22.35 4.73 -22.06
C ASP A 14 -21.39 5.91 -22.20
N SER A 15 -21.76 6.87 -23.08
CA SER A 15 -21.09 8.17 -23.16
C SER A 15 -21.64 9.08 -22.07
N VAL A 16 -20.75 9.65 -21.26
CA VAL A 16 -21.11 10.47 -20.10
C VAL A 16 -20.21 11.70 -19.97
N ASP A 17 -20.77 12.74 -19.32
CA ASP A 17 -20.03 13.87 -18.77
C ASP A 17 -19.96 13.73 -17.25
N LEU A 18 -18.83 14.11 -16.63
CA LEU A 18 -18.62 14.12 -15.19
C LEU A 18 -18.31 15.55 -14.73
N LEU A 19 -19.11 16.07 -13.80
CA LEU A 19 -18.84 17.33 -13.13
C LEU A 19 -18.29 17.10 -11.73
N VAL A 20 -17.13 17.69 -11.45
CA VAL A 20 -16.50 17.74 -10.14
C VAL A 20 -16.47 19.16 -9.65
N VAL A 21 -16.92 19.42 -8.43
CA VAL A 21 -16.90 20.73 -7.77
C VAL A 21 -16.23 20.58 -6.41
N ASP A 22 -15.22 21.39 -6.15
CA ASP A 22 -14.45 21.38 -4.91
C ASP A 22 -13.96 19.96 -4.52
N GLY A 23 -13.46 19.22 -5.53
CA GLY A 23 -12.90 17.87 -5.36
C GLY A 23 -13.94 16.76 -5.15
N LYS A 24 -15.25 17.05 -5.30
CA LYS A 24 -16.34 16.06 -5.16
C LYS A 24 -17.10 15.89 -6.45
N VAL A 25 -17.42 14.65 -6.78
CA VAL A 25 -18.31 14.34 -7.90
C VAL A 25 -19.69 14.89 -7.58
N GLN A 26 -20.15 15.86 -8.38
CA GLN A 26 -21.47 16.47 -8.24
C GLN A 26 -22.50 15.83 -9.16
N SER A 27 -22.11 15.50 -10.40
CA SER A 27 -23.03 14.92 -11.38
C SER A 27 -22.27 14.02 -12.37
N LEU A 28 -22.94 12.94 -12.77
CA LEU A 28 -22.54 12.05 -13.86
C LEU A 28 -23.79 11.82 -14.73
N SER A 29 -23.78 12.27 -15.97
CA SER A 29 -24.93 12.14 -16.88
C SER A 29 -24.51 12.21 -18.34
N ALA A 30 -25.44 11.89 -19.25
CA ALA A 30 -25.16 11.86 -20.71
C ALA A 30 -24.70 13.23 -21.26
N SER A 31 -25.12 14.32 -20.65
CA SER A 31 -24.66 15.67 -20.99
C SER A 31 -24.82 16.62 -19.82
N ILE A 32 -23.80 17.44 -19.58
CA ILE A 32 -23.80 18.46 -18.52
C ILE A 32 -23.44 19.81 -19.13
N ASN A 33 -24.23 20.82 -18.78
CA ASN A 33 -23.91 22.21 -19.12
C ASN A 33 -22.74 22.66 -18.22
N ALA A 34 -21.67 23.13 -18.85
CA ALA A 34 -20.48 23.60 -18.13
C ALA A 34 -20.83 24.81 -17.26
N PRO A 35 -20.50 24.83 -15.95
CA PRO A 35 -20.46 26.07 -15.18
C PRO A 35 -19.53 27.09 -15.86
N ALA A 36 -19.81 28.38 -15.70
CA ALA A 36 -19.09 29.45 -16.40
C ALA A 36 -17.57 29.49 -16.08
N ASP A 37 -17.19 28.99 -14.90
CA ASP A 37 -15.83 28.95 -14.37
C ASP A 37 -15.19 27.56 -14.40
N ALA A 38 -15.84 26.57 -15.05
CA ALA A 38 -15.32 25.20 -15.08
C ALA A 38 -14.16 25.04 -16.05
N GLU A 39 -13.12 24.38 -15.59
CA GLU A 39 -12.13 23.78 -16.48
C GLU A 39 -12.78 22.63 -17.25
N ILE A 40 -12.61 22.59 -18.58
CA ILE A 40 -13.22 21.56 -19.42
C ILE A 40 -12.14 20.65 -19.98
N VAL A 41 -12.27 19.35 -19.73
CA VAL A 41 -11.41 18.31 -20.28
C VAL A 41 -12.25 17.40 -21.19
N ASP A 42 -11.91 17.30 -22.47
CA ASP A 42 -12.51 16.33 -23.37
C ASP A 42 -11.82 14.98 -23.24
N ALA A 43 -12.52 13.99 -22.73
CA ALA A 43 -12.00 12.63 -22.60
C ALA A 43 -11.94 11.88 -23.93
N ALA A 44 -12.54 12.43 -25.01
CA ALA A 44 -12.46 11.85 -26.37
C ALA A 44 -12.78 10.32 -26.40
N GLY A 45 -13.78 9.90 -25.66
CA GLY A 45 -14.22 8.51 -25.58
C GLY A 45 -13.35 7.61 -24.70
N LYS A 46 -12.40 8.17 -23.91
CA LYS A 46 -11.62 7.40 -22.94
C LYS A 46 -12.54 6.86 -21.83
N ILE A 47 -12.11 5.74 -21.24
CA ILE A 47 -12.86 5.10 -20.17
C ILE A 47 -12.70 5.89 -18.87
N LEU A 48 -13.83 6.16 -18.21
CA LEU A 48 -13.90 6.71 -16.88
C LEU A 48 -14.08 5.56 -15.88
N PHE A 49 -13.27 5.54 -14.84
CA PHE A 49 -13.41 4.59 -13.74
C PHE A 49 -12.84 5.21 -12.43
N PRO A 50 -13.19 4.68 -11.25
CA PRO A 50 -12.58 5.10 -10.00
C PRO A 50 -11.07 4.95 -10.06
N SER A 51 -10.31 5.87 -9.43
CA SER A 51 -8.86 5.75 -9.39
C SER A 51 -8.42 4.42 -8.78
N LEU A 52 -7.29 3.91 -9.26
CA LEU A 52 -6.70 2.68 -8.73
C LEU A 52 -6.17 2.90 -7.31
N ILE A 53 -6.06 1.81 -6.56
CA ILE A 53 -5.44 1.78 -5.23
C ILE A 53 -4.32 0.75 -5.29
N ASP A 54 -3.10 1.16 -4.91
CA ASP A 54 -1.98 0.24 -4.76
C ASP A 54 -1.81 -0.10 -3.27
N VAL A 55 -2.02 -1.36 -2.94
CA VAL A 55 -2.02 -1.81 -1.53
C VAL A 55 -0.63 -2.21 -1.03
N HIS A 56 0.41 -2.15 -1.87
CA HIS A 56 1.76 -2.54 -1.50
C HIS A 56 2.83 -1.72 -2.25
N THR A 57 3.27 -0.63 -1.63
CA THR A 57 4.31 0.24 -2.20
C THR A 57 5.43 0.51 -1.19
N HIS A 58 6.56 1.00 -1.67
CA HIS A 58 7.69 1.37 -0.84
C HIS A 58 8.11 2.81 -1.15
N LEU A 59 7.72 3.76 -0.31
CA LEU A 59 8.11 5.16 -0.47
C LEU A 59 9.54 5.45 0.00
N ARG A 60 10.14 4.54 0.78
CA ARG A 60 11.55 4.58 1.21
C ARG A 60 11.95 5.78 2.09
N GLU A 61 11.12 6.76 2.24
CA GLU A 61 11.30 7.92 3.13
C GLU A 61 10.44 7.73 4.39
N PRO A 62 11.04 7.90 5.60
CA PRO A 62 12.41 8.37 5.85
C PRO A 62 13.50 7.29 5.67
N GLY A 63 14.75 7.74 5.42
CA GLY A 63 16.00 7.00 5.61
C GLY A 63 16.60 6.36 4.36
N TYR A 64 15.82 6.20 3.29
CA TYR A 64 16.30 5.61 2.03
C TYR A 64 15.92 6.49 0.82
N GLU A 65 15.94 7.82 0.98
CA GLU A 65 15.53 8.82 -0.01
C GLU A 65 16.32 8.72 -1.33
N TRP A 66 17.50 8.13 -1.28
CA TRP A 66 18.32 7.84 -2.46
C TRP A 66 17.72 6.76 -3.38
N LYS A 67 16.76 5.96 -2.87
CA LYS A 67 16.02 4.97 -3.66
C LYS A 67 14.70 5.52 -4.18
N GLU A 68 13.95 6.18 -3.30
CA GLU A 68 12.64 6.75 -3.57
C GLU A 68 12.33 7.79 -2.48
N THR A 69 11.64 8.87 -2.84
CA THR A 69 11.08 9.82 -1.89
C THR A 69 9.57 9.75 -1.91
N VAL A 70 8.91 10.27 -0.89
CA VAL A 70 7.45 10.40 -0.89
C VAL A 70 6.98 11.20 -2.11
N ALA A 71 7.68 12.27 -2.47
CA ALA A 71 7.33 13.10 -3.62
C ALA A 71 7.40 12.35 -4.96
N THR A 72 8.47 11.57 -5.19
CA THR A 72 8.65 10.83 -6.46
C THR A 72 7.71 9.64 -6.54
N GLY A 73 7.48 8.94 -5.43
CA GLY A 73 6.50 7.85 -5.35
C GLY A 73 5.07 8.32 -5.61
N LEU A 74 4.66 9.46 -5.04
CA LEU A 74 3.35 10.06 -5.33
C LEU A 74 3.22 10.51 -6.78
N SER A 75 4.27 11.06 -7.35
CA SER A 75 4.30 11.41 -8.78
C SER A 75 4.12 10.18 -9.67
N SER A 76 4.81 9.10 -9.36
CA SER A 76 4.68 7.82 -10.07
C SER A 76 3.26 7.26 -9.95
N ALA A 77 2.68 7.27 -8.75
CA ALA A 77 1.31 6.83 -8.50
C ALA A 77 0.29 7.62 -9.33
N ALA A 78 0.39 8.96 -9.31
CA ALA A 78 -0.51 9.82 -10.07
C ALA A 78 -0.43 9.56 -11.58
N HIS A 79 0.78 9.42 -12.14
CA HIS A 79 0.97 9.09 -13.55
C HIS A 79 0.46 7.69 -13.92
N GLY A 80 0.46 6.77 -12.95
CA GLY A 80 -0.12 5.43 -13.11
C GLY A 80 -1.64 5.37 -12.94
N GLY A 81 -2.29 6.49 -12.57
CA GLY A 81 -3.74 6.53 -12.31
C GLY A 81 -4.15 6.05 -10.93
N PHE A 82 -3.19 5.94 -9.99
CA PHE A 82 -3.46 5.58 -8.60
C PHE A 82 -3.84 6.81 -7.79
N GLY A 83 -5.01 6.80 -7.19
CA GLY A 83 -5.49 7.87 -6.30
C GLY A 83 -5.22 7.62 -4.82
N ALA A 84 -4.79 6.41 -4.48
CA ALA A 84 -4.34 6.03 -3.15
C ALA A 84 -3.27 4.95 -3.22
N ILE A 85 -2.33 4.99 -2.28
CA ILE A 85 -1.27 3.99 -2.13
C ILE A 85 -1.07 3.65 -0.65
N LEU A 86 -0.79 2.38 -0.37
CA LEU A 86 -0.41 1.92 0.95
C LEU A 86 1.11 1.71 0.98
N CYS A 87 1.82 2.38 1.90
CA CYS A 87 3.27 2.29 1.97
C CYS A 87 3.73 1.41 3.13
N MET A 88 4.64 0.49 2.83
CA MET A 88 5.19 -0.48 3.77
C MET A 88 6.10 0.16 4.82
N ALA A 89 6.22 -0.52 5.96
CA ALA A 89 6.88 -0.04 7.16
C ALA A 89 8.42 -0.05 7.13
N ASN A 90 9.03 -0.59 6.07
CA ASN A 90 10.48 -0.82 5.99
C ASN A 90 11.28 0.44 5.58
N THR A 91 11.10 1.48 6.35
CA THR A 91 11.85 2.75 6.35
C THR A 91 13.00 2.72 7.37
N ASP A 92 13.75 3.81 7.50
CA ASP A 92 14.79 3.99 8.52
C ASP A 92 14.70 5.41 9.14
N PRO A 93 14.21 5.54 10.38
CA PRO A 93 13.74 4.45 11.24
C PRO A 93 12.53 3.71 10.66
N VAL A 94 12.36 2.44 11.09
CA VAL A 94 11.20 1.62 10.74
C VAL A 94 9.91 2.33 11.21
N ASN A 95 8.83 2.21 10.45
CA ASN A 95 7.52 2.73 10.85
C ASN A 95 6.88 1.82 11.93
N ASP A 96 7.50 1.75 13.10
CA ASP A 96 7.07 1.01 14.28
C ASP A 96 6.66 1.92 15.45
N ASP A 97 6.65 3.23 15.21
CA ASP A 97 6.29 4.28 16.15
C ASP A 97 5.38 5.32 15.48
N ALA A 98 4.47 5.91 16.27
CA ALA A 98 3.52 6.92 15.82
C ALA A 98 4.19 8.13 15.15
N ALA A 99 5.34 8.58 15.65
CA ALA A 99 6.04 9.74 15.12
C ALA A 99 6.55 9.51 13.68
N VAL A 100 6.98 8.29 13.34
CA VAL A 100 7.37 7.94 11.96
C VAL A 100 6.16 7.94 11.04
N THR A 101 5.03 7.39 11.50
CA THR A 101 3.75 7.44 10.76
C THR A 101 3.34 8.87 10.45
N GLU A 102 3.36 9.75 11.46
CA GLU A 102 3.03 11.18 11.31
C GLU A 102 3.99 11.90 10.36
N GLN A 103 5.28 11.60 10.42
CA GLN A 103 6.29 12.13 9.50
C GLN A 103 6.00 11.75 8.04
N ILE A 104 5.66 10.49 7.77
CA ILE A 104 5.30 10.02 6.42
C ILE A 104 4.07 10.77 5.90
N LEU A 105 3.02 10.89 6.71
CA LEU A 105 1.79 11.58 6.36
C LEU A 105 2.02 13.08 6.12
N GLU A 106 2.86 13.71 6.91
CA GLU A 106 3.20 15.13 6.75
C GLU A 106 4.05 15.35 5.50
N SER A 107 5.02 14.48 5.21
CA SER A 107 5.80 14.51 3.97
C SER A 107 4.90 14.39 2.73
N ALA A 108 3.90 13.50 2.77
CA ALA A 108 2.92 13.34 1.71
C ALA A 108 2.09 14.60 1.49
N ARG A 109 1.55 15.19 2.56
CA ARG A 109 0.77 16.44 2.49
C ARG A 109 1.55 17.60 1.91
N ARG A 110 2.83 17.73 2.30
CA ARG A 110 3.71 18.80 1.80
C ARG A 110 4.10 18.59 0.34
N SER A 111 4.42 17.35 -0.02
CA SER A 111 4.91 17.03 -1.35
C SER A 111 3.84 17.16 -2.43
N TRP A 112 2.61 16.74 -2.11
CA TRP A 112 1.50 16.80 -3.06
C TRP A 112 0.14 16.91 -2.36
N PRO A 113 -0.27 18.12 -1.93
CA PRO A 113 -1.47 18.35 -1.11
C PRO A 113 -2.78 17.82 -1.71
N ASN A 114 -2.88 17.79 -3.05
CA ASN A 114 -4.07 17.32 -3.79
C ASN A 114 -3.78 16.09 -4.65
N GLY A 115 -2.68 15.39 -4.37
CA GLY A 115 -2.26 14.21 -5.09
C GLY A 115 -2.86 12.92 -4.54
N PRO A 116 -2.26 11.77 -4.91
CA PRO A 116 -2.65 10.47 -4.35
C PRO A 116 -2.54 10.48 -2.82
N ARG A 117 -3.49 9.80 -2.17
CA ARG A 117 -3.48 9.67 -0.72
C ARG A 117 -2.48 8.59 -0.31
N VAL A 118 -1.72 8.86 0.74
CA VAL A 118 -0.84 7.88 1.38
C VAL A 118 -1.54 7.31 2.59
N HIS A 119 -1.57 5.98 2.66
CA HIS A 119 -2.06 5.23 3.81
C HIS A 119 -0.89 4.41 4.36
N PRO A 120 -0.26 4.82 5.47
CA PRO A 120 0.86 4.09 6.04
C PRO A 120 0.43 2.73 6.58
N ILE A 121 1.32 1.75 6.40
CA ILE A 121 1.26 0.43 7.04
C ILE A 121 2.28 0.47 8.17
N GLY A 122 1.87 0.10 9.39
CA GLY A 122 2.75 0.03 10.53
C GLY A 122 3.52 -1.30 10.58
N ALA A 123 4.70 -1.30 11.17
CA ALA A 123 5.43 -2.53 11.45
C ALA A 123 4.68 -3.35 12.51
N ALA A 124 4.55 -4.64 12.28
CA ALA A 124 3.91 -5.54 13.24
C ALA A 124 4.80 -5.82 14.45
N THR A 125 6.12 -5.80 14.24
CA THR A 125 7.09 -6.03 15.31
C THR A 125 8.14 -4.93 15.36
N VAL A 126 8.65 -4.66 16.57
CA VAL A 126 9.67 -3.62 16.81
C VAL A 126 10.90 -3.86 15.93
N GLY A 127 11.25 -2.85 15.13
CA GLY A 127 12.36 -2.91 14.19
C GLY A 127 12.20 -3.97 13.09
N LEU A 128 10.99 -4.49 12.87
CA LEU A 128 10.70 -5.62 11.95
C LEU A 128 11.46 -6.91 12.31
N LYS A 129 11.77 -7.12 13.58
CA LYS A 129 12.61 -8.27 14.02
C LYS A 129 11.85 -9.58 14.18
N GLY A 130 10.53 -9.55 14.22
CA GLY A 130 9.69 -10.74 14.43
C GLY A 130 9.71 -11.28 15.86
N GLU A 131 10.14 -10.48 16.84
CA GLU A 131 10.39 -10.89 18.24
C GLU A 131 9.41 -10.26 19.24
N GLU A 132 9.10 -8.98 19.09
CA GLU A 132 8.24 -8.21 19.98
C GLU A 132 7.21 -7.41 19.18
N LEU A 133 5.94 -7.46 19.57
CA LEU A 133 4.88 -6.70 18.88
C LEU A 133 5.03 -5.21 19.14
N THR A 134 4.70 -4.41 18.13
CA THR A 134 4.61 -2.96 18.26
C THR A 134 3.35 -2.55 19.03
N ARG A 135 3.25 -1.29 19.39
CA ARG A 135 2.04 -0.68 19.94
C ARG A 135 1.05 -0.34 18.81
N MET A 136 0.39 -1.39 18.28
CA MET A 136 -0.48 -1.25 17.10
C MET A 136 -1.60 -0.24 17.31
N SER A 137 -2.10 -0.05 18.55
CA SER A 137 -3.10 0.99 18.85
C SER A 137 -2.56 2.40 18.59
N GLU A 138 -1.33 2.69 19.00
CA GLU A 138 -0.70 4.00 18.75
C GLU A 138 -0.46 4.22 17.25
N LEU A 139 -0.04 3.18 16.51
CA LEU A 139 0.11 3.23 15.06
C LEU A 139 -1.22 3.47 14.34
N LYS A 140 -2.29 2.82 14.78
CA LYS A 140 -3.64 3.05 14.26
C LYS A 140 -4.09 4.50 14.50
N ASP A 141 -3.93 4.99 15.72
CA ASP A 141 -4.31 6.36 16.09
C ASP A 141 -3.51 7.41 15.30
N ALA A 142 -2.24 7.13 14.98
CA ALA A 142 -1.41 7.96 14.12
C ALA A 142 -1.81 7.92 12.63
N GLY A 143 -2.63 6.94 12.21
CA GLY A 143 -3.17 6.85 10.86
C GLY A 143 -2.75 5.63 10.03
N CYS A 144 -2.11 4.62 10.63
CA CYS A 144 -1.88 3.35 9.96
C CYS A 144 -3.20 2.63 9.69
N VAL A 145 -3.34 2.05 8.50
CA VAL A 145 -4.54 1.33 8.06
C VAL A 145 -4.36 -0.20 8.09
N ALA A 146 -3.12 -0.66 8.20
CA ALA A 146 -2.75 -2.06 8.21
C ALA A 146 -1.44 -2.25 8.99
N ILE A 147 -1.12 -3.50 9.26
CA ILE A 147 0.11 -3.93 9.93
C ILE A 147 0.82 -4.96 9.05
N SER A 148 2.14 -4.84 8.95
CA SER A 148 2.97 -5.76 8.16
C SER A 148 4.36 -5.92 8.75
N ASN A 149 4.97 -7.05 8.46
CA ASN A 149 6.41 -7.26 8.69
C ASN A 149 7.14 -7.48 7.35
N ASP A 150 6.72 -6.71 6.33
CA ASP A 150 7.21 -6.87 4.96
C ASP A 150 8.73 -6.83 4.85
N GLY A 151 9.25 -7.76 4.05
CA GLY A 151 10.67 -7.98 3.84
C GLY A 151 11.39 -8.70 4.98
N ARG A 152 10.74 -8.90 6.14
CA ARG A 152 11.26 -9.66 7.30
C ARG A 152 10.14 -10.46 7.96
N PRO A 153 9.73 -11.58 7.37
CA PRO A 153 8.57 -12.34 7.81
C PRO A 153 8.67 -12.81 9.25
N VAL A 154 7.54 -12.84 9.96
CA VAL A 154 7.47 -13.33 11.34
C VAL A 154 7.55 -14.86 11.33
N GLY A 155 8.71 -15.42 11.63
CA GLY A 155 8.94 -16.86 11.65
C GLY A 155 8.32 -17.56 12.87
N ASN A 156 8.17 -16.85 13.99
CA ASN A 156 7.57 -17.41 15.21
C ASN A 156 6.05 -17.42 15.12
N THR A 157 5.47 -18.61 15.07
CA THR A 157 4.02 -18.82 14.93
C THR A 157 3.20 -18.25 16.10
N GLU A 158 3.72 -18.28 17.34
CA GLU A 158 3.02 -17.70 18.49
C GLU A 158 2.97 -16.17 18.40
N ILE A 159 4.07 -15.52 18.03
CA ILE A 159 4.09 -14.06 17.80
C ILE A 159 3.14 -13.69 16.66
N PHE A 160 3.15 -14.45 15.58
CA PHE A 160 2.24 -14.23 14.46
C PHE A 160 0.76 -14.36 14.86
N ARG A 161 0.44 -15.37 15.67
CA ARG A 161 -0.90 -15.51 16.24
C ARG A 161 -1.30 -14.30 17.09
N ARG A 162 -0.43 -13.85 18.01
CA ARG A 162 -0.70 -12.66 18.84
C ARG A 162 -0.84 -11.39 18.00
N MET A 163 -0.08 -11.28 16.91
CA MET A 163 -0.22 -10.20 15.96
C MET A 163 -1.61 -10.17 15.34
N LEU A 164 -2.14 -11.32 14.89
CA LEU A 164 -3.49 -11.43 14.34
C LEU A 164 -4.57 -11.06 15.37
N GLU A 165 -4.48 -11.61 16.60
CA GLU A 165 -5.40 -11.31 17.69
C GLU A 165 -5.44 -9.80 17.98
N TYR A 166 -4.27 -9.17 18.14
CA TYR A 166 -4.18 -7.75 18.46
C TYR A 166 -4.67 -6.86 17.30
N ALA A 167 -4.33 -7.21 16.07
CA ALA A 167 -4.81 -6.49 14.89
C ALA A 167 -6.33 -6.60 14.73
N ALA A 168 -6.91 -7.78 15.00
CA ALA A 168 -8.36 -8.00 14.95
C ALA A 168 -9.09 -7.14 15.99
N ASP A 169 -8.61 -7.06 17.22
CA ASP A 169 -9.18 -6.19 18.27
C ASP A 169 -9.19 -4.72 17.89
N LEU A 170 -8.27 -4.32 17.02
CA LEU A 170 -8.13 -2.96 16.52
C LEU A 170 -8.78 -2.73 15.15
N ASP A 171 -9.42 -3.72 14.55
CA ASP A 171 -9.92 -3.64 13.15
C ASP A 171 -8.82 -3.17 12.17
N LEU A 172 -7.62 -3.75 12.31
CA LEU A 172 -6.48 -3.54 11.41
C LEU A 172 -6.29 -4.76 10.51
N ILE A 173 -6.03 -4.50 9.23
CA ILE A 173 -5.67 -5.55 8.27
C ILE A 173 -4.22 -5.99 8.52
N VAL A 174 -3.98 -7.29 8.49
CA VAL A 174 -2.62 -7.86 8.49
C VAL A 174 -2.23 -8.21 7.07
N ILE A 175 -1.08 -7.71 6.63
CA ILE A 175 -0.48 -8.00 5.33
C ILE A 175 0.81 -8.78 5.60
N ASP A 176 0.83 -10.07 5.24
CA ASP A 176 1.98 -10.94 5.49
C ASP A 176 2.90 -11.03 4.27
N HIS A 177 4.19 -10.98 4.51
CA HIS A 177 5.24 -11.35 3.55
C HIS A 177 5.45 -12.86 3.66
N CYS A 178 4.74 -13.62 2.86
CA CYS A 178 4.71 -15.08 2.95
C CYS A 178 6.02 -15.70 2.49
N GLU A 179 6.99 -15.78 3.38
CA GLU A 179 8.29 -16.38 3.15
C GLU A 179 8.81 -16.99 4.46
N ASP A 180 9.05 -18.32 4.48
CA ASP A 180 9.69 -18.93 5.65
C ASP A 180 11.15 -18.44 5.75
N PRO A 181 11.52 -17.72 6.83
CA PRO A 181 12.82 -17.07 6.92
C PRO A 181 14.00 -18.05 7.04
N TYR A 182 13.74 -19.30 7.41
CA TYR A 182 14.78 -20.32 7.54
C TYR A 182 15.04 -21.03 6.21
N LEU A 183 13.98 -21.34 5.47
CA LEU A 183 14.08 -21.93 4.13
C LEU A 183 14.66 -20.93 3.12
N ALA A 184 14.21 -19.67 3.17
CA ALA A 184 14.68 -18.61 2.30
C ALA A 184 16.07 -18.06 2.66
N ALA A 185 16.56 -18.33 3.87
CA ALA A 185 17.82 -17.75 4.36
C ALA A 185 18.99 -17.93 3.37
N LYS A 186 19.61 -16.80 2.97
CA LYS A 186 20.78 -16.76 2.06
C LYS A 186 20.50 -17.35 0.66
N SER A 187 19.25 -17.46 0.24
CA SER A 187 18.92 -17.79 -1.15
C SER A 187 19.04 -16.55 -2.03
N HIS A 188 19.31 -16.76 -3.32
CA HIS A 188 19.53 -15.69 -4.28
C HIS A 188 18.64 -15.80 -5.52
N MET A 189 17.97 -16.93 -5.68
CA MET A 189 17.06 -17.22 -6.78
C MET A 189 16.15 -18.40 -6.39
N ASN A 190 15.16 -18.72 -7.21
CA ASN A 190 14.34 -19.91 -7.01
C ASN A 190 15.18 -21.19 -7.13
N GLU A 191 14.91 -22.17 -6.27
CA GLU A 191 15.51 -23.49 -6.37
C GLU A 191 15.05 -24.20 -7.66
N GLY A 192 16.00 -24.82 -8.36
CA GLY A 192 15.71 -25.53 -9.60
C GLY A 192 16.97 -25.87 -10.38
N ALA A 193 16.79 -26.33 -11.63
CA ALA A 193 17.90 -26.72 -12.49
C ALA A 193 18.93 -25.59 -12.67
N THR A 194 18.49 -24.35 -12.81
CA THR A 194 19.37 -23.19 -13.01
C THR A 194 20.21 -22.91 -11.77
N SER A 195 19.60 -22.91 -10.57
CA SER A 195 20.36 -22.71 -9.33
C SER A 195 21.37 -23.82 -9.11
N GLY A 196 21.02 -25.07 -9.45
CA GLY A 196 21.92 -26.20 -9.39
C GLY A 196 23.12 -26.09 -10.34
N VAL A 197 22.88 -25.67 -11.60
CA VAL A 197 23.97 -25.46 -12.58
C VAL A 197 24.88 -24.33 -12.17
N LEU A 198 24.34 -23.24 -11.61
CA LEU A 198 25.11 -22.08 -11.18
C LEU A 198 25.82 -22.28 -9.83
N GLY A 199 25.49 -23.34 -9.08
CA GLY A 199 26.02 -23.58 -7.72
C GLY A 199 25.56 -22.51 -6.72
N VAL A 200 24.41 -21.88 -6.98
CA VAL A 200 23.85 -20.82 -6.15
C VAL A 200 22.70 -21.40 -5.31
N LYS A 201 22.66 -21.03 -4.02
CA LYS A 201 21.57 -21.47 -3.15
C LYS A 201 20.22 -20.98 -3.68
N GLY A 202 19.34 -21.93 -4.00
CA GLY A 202 17.96 -21.67 -4.35
C GLY A 202 17.03 -21.54 -3.14
N GLN A 203 15.96 -20.78 -3.29
CA GLN A 203 14.84 -20.73 -2.37
C GLN A 203 13.81 -21.76 -2.83
N PRO A 204 13.49 -22.77 -2.00
CA PRO A 204 12.45 -23.72 -2.35
C PRO A 204 11.08 -23.04 -2.37
N ASP A 205 10.22 -23.42 -3.31
CA ASP A 205 8.87 -22.87 -3.50
C ASP A 205 7.97 -23.08 -2.27
N VAL A 206 8.22 -24.17 -1.52
CA VAL A 206 7.51 -24.44 -0.27
C VAL A 206 7.74 -23.39 0.82
N ALA A 207 8.77 -22.55 0.73
CA ALA A 207 9.00 -21.47 1.68
C ALA A 207 7.83 -20.49 1.73
N GLU A 208 7.28 -20.12 0.57
CA GLU A 208 6.08 -19.29 0.47
C GLU A 208 4.82 -20.06 0.88
N THR A 209 4.65 -21.27 0.37
CA THR A 209 3.44 -22.09 0.60
C THR A 209 3.25 -22.44 2.08
N ILE A 210 4.32 -22.78 2.80
CA ILE A 210 4.26 -23.09 4.23
C ILE A 210 3.83 -21.85 5.02
N GLN A 211 4.42 -20.71 4.74
CA GLN A 211 4.10 -19.46 5.42
C GLN A 211 2.64 -19.04 5.16
N ALA A 212 2.22 -19.05 3.90
CA ALA A 212 0.85 -18.74 3.50
C ALA A 212 -0.16 -19.69 4.15
N SER A 213 0.11 -21.01 4.13
CA SER A 213 -0.75 -22.01 4.76
C SER A 213 -0.89 -21.78 6.26
N ARG A 214 0.22 -21.51 6.97
CA ARG A 214 0.21 -21.18 8.39
C ARG A 214 -0.66 -19.95 8.66
N SER A 215 -0.48 -18.90 7.87
CA SER A 215 -1.18 -17.62 8.05
C SER A 215 -2.68 -17.78 7.85
N ILE A 216 -3.10 -18.55 6.82
CA ILE A 216 -4.51 -18.86 6.56
C ILE A 216 -5.12 -19.69 7.71
N LEU A 217 -4.43 -20.76 8.15
CA LEU A 217 -4.91 -21.61 9.23
C LEU A 217 -5.10 -20.85 10.55
N LEU A 218 -4.20 -19.92 10.86
CA LEU A 218 -4.34 -19.11 12.06
C LEU A 218 -5.45 -18.08 11.94
N ALA A 219 -5.62 -17.46 10.77
CA ALA A 219 -6.69 -16.51 10.52
C ALA A 219 -8.08 -17.17 10.53
N ASP A 220 -8.19 -18.42 10.07
CA ASP A 220 -9.45 -19.19 10.11
C ASP A 220 -9.79 -19.69 11.54
N TYR A 221 -8.78 -19.86 12.37
CA TYR A 221 -8.94 -20.30 13.76
C TYR A 221 -9.41 -19.17 14.70
N LEU A 222 -9.05 -17.92 14.44
CA LEU A 222 -9.33 -16.76 15.28
C LEU A 222 -10.65 -16.07 14.94
#